data_23cf5a65e39134f35f8286f4167f9c3c
#
_entry.id   23cf5a65e39134f35f8286f4167f9c3c
#
_cell.length_a   1.000
_cell.length_b   1.000
_cell.length_c   1.000
_cell.angle_alpha   90.00
_cell.angle_beta   90.00
_cell.angle_gamma   90.00
#
_symmetry.space_group_name_H-M   'P 1'
#
loop_
_entity.id
_entity.type
_entity.pdbx_description
1 polymer ?
#
loop_
_entity_poly.entity_id
_entity_poly.type
_entity_poly.pdbx_seq_one_letter_code
_entity_poly.pdbx_strand_id
1 'polypeptide(L)'
;SAASDVYKRQVENSADVYMLANDNIPDLVSANALAELGGSYLDYVTTTNSDSITASVTYNDAVVAFPFTSNTWFMYYDKSVFSDDDIKSFDTMLEKGKVSFPLSNSWYIQAFYVANGCTLFGDGTDAAAGVDFSGDKAAAVTEYLVDLCKNPNFINDADGAGIAGLRDGSVNAIFSGTWDAESVKEALGDNMGVAALPTVNIGETEGQMKSFIGSKAIGVNPNTENMQVSMALAAYLAGEDAQKDHYDMRNILSLIH
;
A
#
# COMPACT_ATOMS: atom_id res chain seq x y z
N SER A 1 -25.01 -4.98 11.06
CA SER A 1 -25.27 -5.09 9.61
C SER A 1 -25.00 -6.52 9.15
N ALA A 2 -25.57 -6.96 8.04
CA ALA A 2 -25.37 -8.32 7.52
C ALA A 2 -23.89 -8.67 7.28
N ALA A 3 -23.07 -7.70 6.88
CA ALA A 3 -21.64 -7.88 6.72
C ALA A 3 -20.93 -8.16 8.05
N SER A 4 -21.29 -7.43 9.11
CA SER A 4 -20.77 -7.65 10.48
C SER A 4 -21.11 -9.05 11.01
N ASP A 5 -22.30 -9.56 10.70
CA ASP A 5 -22.73 -10.89 11.17
C ASP A 5 -22.05 -12.02 10.39
N VAL A 6 -21.74 -11.82 9.10
CA VAL A 6 -20.93 -12.75 8.29
C VAL A 6 -19.50 -12.80 8.80
N TYR A 7 -18.90 -11.64 9.09
CA TYR A 7 -17.56 -11.55 9.68
C TYR A 7 -17.50 -12.26 11.05
N LYS A 8 -18.45 -12.02 11.95
CA LYS A 8 -18.51 -12.68 13.27
C LYS A 8 -18.53 -14.21 13.16
N ARG A 9 -19.34 -14.77 12.25
CA ARG A 9 -19.41 -16.22 12.05
C ARG A 9 -18.16 -16.83 11.43
N GLN A 10 -17.45 -16.04 10.62
CA GLN A 10 -16.17 -16.48 10.05
C GLN A 10 -15.07 -16.46 11.11
N VAL A 11 -15.11 -15.50 12.05
CA VAL A 11 -14.12 -15.34 13.12
C VAL A 11 -14.22 -16.42 14.17
N GLU A 12 -15.42 -16.84 14.57
CA GLU A 12 -15.63 -17.93 15.53
C GLU A 12 -15.01 -19.27 15.07
N ASN A 13 -14.86 -19.45 13.76
CA ASN A 13 -14.26 -20.64 13.14
C ASN A 13 -12.94 -20.34 12.40
N SER A 14 -12.34 -19.17 12.61
CA SER A 14 -11.08 -18.80 11.97
C SER A 14 -9.87 -19.34 12.73
N ALA A 15 -8.68 -19.21 12.12
CA ALA A 15 -7.43 -19.57 12.75
C ALA A 15 -7.19 -18.77 14.05
N ASP A 16 -6.49 -19.36 14.99
CA ASP A 16 -6.09 -18.69 16.25
C ASP A 16 -5.17 -17.49 16.01
N VAL A 17 -4.32 -17.59 14.98
CA VAL A 17 -3.38 -16.55 14.54
C VAL A 17 -3.53 -16.35 13.04
N TYR A 18 -3.62 -15.10 12.58
CA TYR A 18 -3.79 -14.79 11.17
C TYR A 18 -3.16 -13.46 10.78
N MET A 19 -2.81 -13.35 9.50
CA MET A 19 -2.34 -12.10 8.91
C MET A 19 -3.52 -11.24 8.46
N LEU A 20 -3.39 -9.92 8.66
CA LEU A 20 -4.39 -8.93 8.26
C LEU A 20 -3.73 -7.68 7.67
N ALA A 21 -4.48 -6.92 6.90
CA ALA A 21 -4.10 -5.57 6.52
C ALA A 21 -4.64 -4.57 7.56
N ASN A 22 -3.90 -3.51 7.82
CA ASN A 22 -4.24 -2.55 8.88
C ASN A 22 -5.58 -1.83 8.64
N ASP A 23 -6.00 -1.65 7.39
CA ASP A 23 -7.29 -1.06 7.02
C ASP A 23 -8.50 -1.93 7.45
N ASN A 24 -8.29 -3.22 7.70
CA ASN A 24 -9.33 -4.11 8.22
C ASN A 24 -9.47 -4.10 9.75
N ILE A 25 -8.57 -3.43 10.48
CA ILE A 25 -8.57 -3.42 11.95
C ILE A 25 -9.91 -2.92 12.54
N PRO A 26 -10.50 -1.80 12.09
CA PRO A 26 -11.77 -1.32 12.64
C PRO A 26 -12.90 -2.35 12.54
N ASP A 27 -13.02 -3.03 11.41
CA ASP A 27 -14.05 -4.04 11.18
C ASP A 27 -13.79 -5.29 12.03
N LEU A 28 -12.53 -5.73 12.12
CA LEU A 28 -12.12 -6.89 12.90
C LEU A 28 -12.32 -6.66 14.41
N VAL A 29 -11.99 -5.49 14.93
CA VAL A 29 -12.24 -5.12 16.33
C VAL A 29 -13.75 -5.07 16.59
N SER A 30 -14.53 -4.44 15.71
CA SER A 30 -15.98 -4.39 15.81
C SER A 30 -16.65 -5.77 15.79
N ALA A 31 -16.02 -6.74 15.12
CA ALA A 31 -16.44 -8.15 15.07
C ALA A 31 -15.93 -8.99 16.25
N ASN A 32 -15.18 -8.40 17.20
CA ASN A 32 -14.48 -9.11 18.28
C ASN A 32 -13.55 -10.21 17.75
N ALA A 33 -12.76 -9.87 16.72
CA ALA A 33 -11.87 -10.77 16.00
C ALA A 33 -10.40 -10.61 16.38
N LEU A 34 -10.03 -9.50 17.02
CA LEU A 34 -8.68 -9.19 17.44
C LEU A 34 -8.57 -9.10 18.95
N ALA A 35 -7.63 -9.83 19.53
CA ALA A 35 -7.26 -9.72 20.92
C ALA A 35 -6.37 -8.50 21.15
N GLU A 36 -6.63 -7.76 22.23
CA GLU A 36 -5.78 -6.67 22.67
C GLU A 36 -4.44 -7.21 23.20
N LEU A 37 -3.34 -6.53 22.86
CA LEU A 37 -2.02 -6.86 23.37
C LEU A 37 -1.81 -6.19 24.73
N GLY A 38 -1.26 -6.94 25.69
CA GLY A 38 -0.94 -6.43 27.03
C GLY A 38 0.41 -6.93 27.52
N GLY A 39 0.89 -6.31 28.61
CA GLY A 39 2.13 -6.69 29.28
C GLY A 39 3.34 -6.67 28.34
N SER A 40 4.15 -7.72 28.39
CA SER A 40 5.40 -7.80 27.61
C SER A 40 5.20 -7.76 26.07
N TYR A 41 4.03 -8.15 25.56
CA TYR A 41 3.73 -8.07 24.13
C TYR A 41 3.45 -6.64 23.68
N LEU A 42 2.73 -5.87 24.50
CA LEU A 42 2.54 -4.44 24.27
C LEU A 42 3.88 -3.70 24.33
N ASP A 43 4.68 -3.96 25.37
CA ASP A 43 6.01 -3.38 25.55
C ASP A 43 6.90 -3.70 24.33
N TYR A 44 6.87 -4.95 23.84
CA TYR A 44 7.60 -5.34 22.65
C TYR A 44 7.20 -4.51 21.42
N VAL A 45 5.91 -4.40 21.11
CA VAL A 45 5.45 -3.65 19.93
C VAL A 45 5.83 -2.18 20.03
N THR A 46 5.64 -1.55 21.19
CA THR A 46 5.87 -0.11 21.38
C THR A 46 7.35 0.27 21.46
N THR A 47 8.24 -0.66 21.81
CA THR A 47 9.67 -0.39 21.91
C THR A 47 10.47 -0.78 20.68
N THR A 48 9.98 -1.73 19.88
CA THR A 48 10.69 -2.21 18.68
C THR A 48 10.25 -1.54 17.39
N ASN A 49 9.13 -0.84 17.39
CA ASN A 49 8.58 -0.18 16.21
C ASN A 49 8.53 1.34 16.39
N SER A 50 8.53 2.07 15.28
CA SER A 50 8.29 3.52 15.29
C SER A 50 6.84 3.84 15.72
N ASP A 51 6.61 5.08 16.18
CA ASP A 51 5.29 5.53 16.59
C ASP A 51 4.25 5.38 15.45
N SER A 52 4.62 5.65 14.20
CA SER A 52 3.73 5.52 13.05
C SER A 52 3.35 4.05 12.75
N ILE A 53 4.28 3.12 12.94
CA ILE A 53 4.02 1.69 12.77
C ILE A 53 3.14 1.18 13.92
N THR A 54 3.44 1.57 15.14
CA THR A 54 2.61 1.23 16.31
C THR A 54 1.19 1.78 16.14
N ALA A 55 1.04 3.02 15.67
CA ALA A 55 -0.25 3.62 15.39
C ALA A 55 -1.06 2.84 14.34
N SER A 56 -0.39 2.21 13.35
CA SER A 56 -1.06 1.42 12.31
C SER A 56 -1.76 0.15 12.82
N VAL A 57 -1.43 -0.30 14.01
CA VAL A 57 -2.03 -1.47 14.70
C VAL A 57 -2.75 -1.09 15.99
N THR A 58 -2.95 0.21 16.22
CA THR A 58 -3.66 0.76 17.37
C THR A 58 -5.08 1.19 16.96
N TYR A 59 -6.07 0.78 17.73
CA TYR A 59 -7.45 1.18 17.52
C TYR A 59 -8.14 1.41 18.87
N ASN A 60 -8.80 2.58 19.05
CA ASN A 60 -9.40 3.01 20.30
C ASN A 60 -8.42 2.90 21.50
N ASP A 61 -7.22 3.43 21.34
CA ASP A 61 -6.13 3.43 22.33
C ASP A 61 -5.58 2.03 22.71
N ALA A 62 -6.03 0.96 22.05
CA ALA A 62 -5.55 -0.40 22.26
C ALA A 62 -4.70 -0.88 21.08
N VAL A 63 -3.53 -1.46 21.35
CA VAL A 63 -2.73 -2.18 20.36
C VAL A 63 -3.33 -3.57 20.18
N VAL A 64 -3.75 -3.92 18.95
CA VAL A 64 -4.58 -5.11 18.67
C VAL A 64 -3.92 -6.11 17.70
N ALA A 65 -2.71 -5.84 17.26
CA ALA A 65 -1.96 -6.76 16.41
C ALA A 65 -0.44 -6.49 16.49
N PHE A 66 0.35 -7.45 16.06
CA PHE A 66 1.80 -7.33 15.91
C PHE A 66 2.11 -6.80 14.51
N PRO A 67 2.78 -5.64 14.33
CA PRO A 67 3.21 -5.16 13.04
C PRO A 67 4.16 -6.16 12.36
N PHE A 68 3.94 -6.40 11.06
CA PHE A 68 4.71 -7.42 10.33
C PHE A 68 5.48 -6.82 9.16
N THR A 69 4.81 -6.11 8.25
CA THR A 69 5.46 -5.43 7.13
C THR A 69 4.82 -4.08 6.88
N SER A 70 5.59 -3.12 6.35
CA SER A 70 5.05 -1.97 5.66
C SER A 70 5.16 -2.18 4.16
N ASN A 71 4.18 -1.70 3.42
CA ASN A 71 4.23 -1.69 1.97
C ASN A 71 3.69 -0.37 1.44
N THR A 72 4.32 0.07 0.37
CA THR A 72 3.86 1.18 -0.44
C THR A 72 4.20 0.88 -1.88
N TRP A 73 3.63 1.65 -2.80
CA TRP A 73 3.98 1.58 -4.20
C TRP A 73 4.76 2.83 -4.60
N PHE A 74 5.55 2.66 -5.64
CA PHE A 74 6.43 3.66 -6.21
C PHE A 74 6.57 3.40 -7.71
N MET A 75 7.51 4.03 -8.38
CA MET A 75 7.67 3.93 -9.81
C MET A 75 8.89 3.08 -10.18
N TYR A 76 8.70 2.14 -11.12
CA TYR A 76 9.75 1.49 -11.88
C TYR A 76 9.78 2.06 -13.28
N TYR A 77 10.97 2.24 -13.83
CA TYR A 77 11.13 2.79 -15.18
C TYR A 77 12.37 2.23 -15.89
N ASP A 78 12.34 2.29 -17.23
CA ASP A 78 13.47 1.93 -18.08
C ASP A 78 14.41 3.14 -18.25
N LYS A 79 15.62 3.04 -17.67
CA LYS A 79 16.68 4.06 -17.77
C LYS A 79 17.20 4.29 -19.18
N SER A 80 16.93 3.38 -20.11
CA SER A 80 17.28 3.57 -21.53
C SER A 80 16.31 4.51 -22.23
N VAL A 81 15.11 4.74 -21.67
CA VAL A 81 14.06 5.58 -22.24
C VAL A 81 13.94 6.90 -21.50
N PHE A 82 14.02 6.87 -20.17
CA PHE A 82 13.82 8.06 -19.32
C PHE A 82 15.11 8.44 -18.59
N SER A 83 15.44 9.73 -18.62
CA SER A 83 16.47 10.32 -17.77
C SER A 83 15.93 10.61 -16.36
N ASP A 84 16.84 10.91 -15.42
CA ASP A 84 16.49 11.30 -14.04
C ASP A 84 15.65 12.60 -13.96
N ASP A 85 15.69 13.45 -14.99
CA ASP A 85 14.85 14.64 -15.06
C ASP A 85 13.46 14.32 -15.63
N ASP A 86 13.35 13.41 -16.57
CA ASP A 86 12.08 13.05 -17.21
C ASP A 86 11.11 12.40 -16.20
N ILE A 87 11.63 11.58 -15.29
CA ILE A 87 10.85 10.84 -14.30
C ILE A 87 10.27 11.72 -13.17
N LYS A 88 10.62 13.01 -13.13
CA LYS A 88 10.08 13.94 -12.13
C LYS A 88 8.66 14.39 -12.46
N SER A 89 8.25 14.31 -13.74
CA SER A 89 6.93 14.72 -14.21
C SER A 89 6.25 13.61 -14.99
N PHE A 90 5.04 13.23 -14.57
CA PHE A 90 4.22 12.24 -15.24
C PHE A 90 3.89 12.64 -16.70
N ASP A 91 3.63 13.93 -16.90
CA ASP A 91 3.31 14.47 -18.22
C ASP A 91 4.52 14.39 -19.15
N THR A 92 5.72 14.74 -18.66
CA THR A 92 6.97 14.59 -19.43
C THR A 92 7.25 13.14 -19.79
N MET A 93 6.96 12.21 -18.88
CA MET A 93 7.12 10.78 -19.19
C MET A 93 6.19 10.34 -20.32
N LEU A 94 4.94 10.82 -20.33
CA LEU A 94 3.99 10.53 -21.41
C LEU A 94 4.40 11.11 -22.78
N GLU A 95 5.20 12.17 -22.80
CA GLU A 95 5.75 12.71 -24.06
C GLU A 95 6.88 11.86 -24.62
N LYS A 96 7.63 11.15 -23.77
CA LYS A 96 8.86 10.46 -24.15
C LYS A 96 8.74 8.95 -24.26
N GLY A 97 7.80 8.34 -23.57
CA GLY A 97 7.63 6.89 -23.51
C GLY A 97 6.25 6.48 -23.11
N LYS A 98 6.03 5.17 -23.01
CA LYS A 98 4.74 4.60 -22.61
C LYS A 98 4.73 4.29 -21.14
N VAL A 99 3.71 4.82 -20.45
CA VAL A 99 3.51 4.71 -19.00
C VAL A 99 2.26 3.88 -18.71
N SER A 100 2.40 2.84 -17.91
CA SER A 100 1.31 2.00 -17.44
C SER A 100 0.98 2.32 -15.99
N PHE A 101 -0.31 2.55 -15.70
CA PHE A 101 -0.77 2.93 -14.36
C PHE A 101 -2.10 2.23 -14.03
N PRO A 102 -2.26 1.63 -12.81
CA PRO A 102 -3.45 0.86 -12.46
C PRO A 102 -4.62 1.75 -12.02
N LEU A 103 -5.27 2.44 -12.97
CA LEU A 103 -6.39 3.37 -12.72
C LEU A 103 -7.62 2.70 -12.13
N SER A 104 -7.83 1.42 -12.37
CA SER A 104 -9.00 0.68 -11.90
C SER A 104 -8.93 0.31 -10.41
N ASN A 105 -7.82 0.63 -9.74
CA ASN A 105 -7.57 0.29 -8.35
C ASN A 105 -7.50 1.55 -7.48
N SER A 106 -8.37 1.63 -6.46
CA SER A 106 -8.46 2.77 -5.53
C SER A 106 -7.17 3.04 -4.77
N TRP A 107 -6.35 2.00 -4.52
CA TRP A 107 -5.04 2.11 -3.89
C TRP A 107 -4.06 3.01 -4.67
N TYR A 108 -4.24 3.12 -5.98
CA TYR A 108 -3.38 3.90 -6.88
C TYR A 108 -4.03 5.20 -7.35
N ILE A 109 -5.26 5.15 -7.88
CA ILE A 109 -5.91 6.29 -8.55
C ILE A 109 -6.03 7.53 -7.65
N GLN A 110 -6.17 7.35 -6.34
CA GLN A 110 -6.25 8.44 -5.36
C GLN A 110 -5.07 9.41 -5.44
N ALA A 111 -3.89 8.95 -5.91
CA ALA A 111 -2.69 9.79 -6.00
C ALA A 111 -2.89 11.03 -6.90
N PHE A 112 -3.69 10.93 -7.95
CA PHE A 112 -4.06 12.06 -8.80
C PHE A 112 -4.95 13.07 -8.06
N TYR A 113 -5.93 12.59 -7.29
CA TYR A 113 -6.82 13.44 -6.51
C TYR A 113 -6.06 14.20 -5.42
N VAL A 114 -5.19 13.49 -4.70
CA VAL A 114 -4.35 14.11 -3.66
C VAL A 114 -3.37 15.10 -4.27
N ALA A 115 -2.78 14.81 -5.43
CA ALA A 115 -1.91 15.75 -6.15
C ALA A 115 -2.61 17.06 -6.48
N ASN A 116 -3.90 17.03 -6.80
CA ASN A 116 -4.70 18.24 -7.09
C ASN A 116 -5.35 18.86 -5.83
N GLY A 117 -4.90 18.49 -4.64
CA GLY A 117 -5.32 19.09 -3.36
C GLY A 117 -6.68 18.60 -2.86
N CYS A 118 -7.18 17.45 -3.32
CA CYS A 118 -8.22 16.69 -2.64
C CYS A 118 -7.63 16.04 -1.40
N THR A 119 -8.44 15.77 -0.38
CA THR A 119 -7.97 15.20 0.86
C THR A 119 -8.52 13.80 1.11
N LEU A 120 -7.71 13.00 1.74
CA LEU A 120 -8.04 11.64 2.16
C LEU A 120 -7.59 11.47 3.60
N PHE A 121 -8.58 11.28 4.49
CA PHE A 121 -8.35 11.24 5.94
C PHE A 121 -7.63 12.51 6.46
N GLY A 122 -8.09 13.69 6.01
CA GLY A 122 -7.48 14.97 6.30
C GLY A 122 -6.07 15.09 5.71
N ASP A 123 -5.05 15.14 6.55
CA ASP A 123 -3.63 15.10 6.18
C ASP A 123 -3.09 13.67 5.93
N GLY A 124 -3.97 12.66 5.99
CA GLY A 124 -3.65 11.24 5.89
C GLY A 124 -3.67 10.49 7.21
N THR A 125 -3.97 11.16 8.34
CA THR A 125 -3.92 10.58 9.69
C THR A 125 -5.24 10.65 10.45
N ASP A 126 -6.23 11.41 9.95
CA ASP A 126 -7.53 11.57 10.60
C ASP A 126 -8.62 10.75 9.88
N ALA A 127 -8.87 9.54 10.37
CA ALA A 127 -9.92 8.67 9.83
C ALA A 127 -11.33 9.31 9.88
N ALA A 128 -11.58 10.21 10.84
CA ALA A 128 -12.88 10.87 10.98
C ALA A 128 -13.12 11.93 9.89
N ALA A 129 -12.06 12.50 9.32
CA ALA A 129 -12.16 13.43 8.21
C ALA A 129 -12.63 12.77 6.89
N GLY A 130 -12.52 11.44 6.79
CA GLY A 130 -13.00 10.69 5.62
C GLY A 130 -12.34 11.09 4.32
N VAL A 131 -13.08 10.92 3.21
CA VAL A 131 -12.63 11.21 1.84
C VAL A 131 -13.33 12.48 1.36
N ASP A 132 -12.54 13.48 0.95
CA ASP A 132 -13.05 14.68 0.28
C ASP A 132 -12.50 14.77 -1.16
N PHE A 133 -13.12 13.99 -2.03
CA PHE A 133 -12.91 14.01 -3.48
C PHE A 133 -14.12 14.67 -4.15
N SER A 134 -14.35 15.94 -3.80
CA SER A 134 -15.52 16.69 -4.26
C SER A 134 -15.16 18.06 -4.86
N GLY A 135 -16.14 18.71 -5.48
CA GLY A 135 -16.02 20.05 -6.05
C GLY A 135 -15.13 20.14 -7.29
N ASP A 136 -14.73 21.35 -7.63
CA ASP A 136 -14.01 21.68 -8.87
C ASP A 136 -12.64 20.97 -8.96
N LYS A 137 -11.96 20.78 -7.84
CA LYS A 137 -10.67 20.08 -7.80
C LYS A 137 -10.80 18.63 -8.25
N ALA A 138 -11.79 17.91 -7.71
CA ALA A 138 -12.04 16.52 -8.07
C ALA A 138 -12.56 16.38 -9.50
N ALA A 139 -13.42 17.33 -9.96
CA ALA A 139 -13.89 17.38 -11.33
C ALA A 139 -12.73 17.54 -12.32
N ALA A 140 -11.79 18.45 -12.06
CA ALA A 140 -10.60 18.63 -12.88
C ALA A 140 -9.73 17.37 -12.97
N VAL A 141 -9.57 16.63 -11.86
CA VAL A 141 -8.87 15.33 -11.89
C VAL A 141 -9.60 14.33 -12.77
N THR A 142 -10.92 14.26 -12.64
CA THR A 142 -11.72 13.31 -13.43
C THR A 142 -11.62 13.62 -14.93
N GLU A 143 -11.67 14.89 -15.31
CA GLU A 143 -11.48 15.34 -16.70
C GLU A 143 -10.06 14.97 -17.21
N TYR A 144 -9.04 15.25 -16.40
CA TYR A 144 -7.66 14.86 -16.71
C TYR A 144 -7.52 13.34 -16.94
N LEU A 145 -8.11 12.52 -16.08
CA LEU A 145 -8.05 11.06 -16.21
C LEU A 145 -8.80 10.55 -17.45
N VAL A 146 -9.92 11.19 -17.84
CA VAL A 146 -10.61 10.88 -19.08
C VAL A 146 -9.74 11.19 -20.29
N ASP A 147 -9.01 12.29 -20.28
CA ASP A 147 -8.10 12.66 -21.38
C ASP A 147 -6.82 11.80 -21.36
N LEU A 148 -6.32 11.46 -20.19
CA LEU A 148 -5.22 10.51 -20.00
C LEU A 148 -5.53 9.15 -20.66
N CYS A 149 -6.75 8.64 -20.48
CA CYS A 149 -7.17 7.38 -21.11
C CYS A 149 -7.22 7.42 -22.65
N LYS A 150 -7.21 8.62 -23.25
CA LYS A 150 -7.15 8.82 -24.72
C LYS A 150 -5.70 8.97 -25.21
N ASN A 151 -4.74 9.16 -24.31
CA ASN A 151 -3.35 9.36 -24.66
C ASN A 151 -2.76 8.03 -25.18
N PRO A 152 -2.16 7.97 -26.40
CA PRO A 152 -1.62 6.74 -26.98
C PRO A 152 -0.39 6.20 -26.21
N ASN A 153 0.23 7.02 -25.37
CA ASN A 153 1.36 6.65 -24.53
C ASN A 153 0.95 6.27 -23.10
N PHE A 154 -0.35 6.27 -22.81
CA PHE A 154 -0.89 5.80 -21.54
C PHE A 154 -1.52 4.41 -21.69
N ILE A 155 -1.25 3.54 -20.73
CA ILE A 155 -1.81 2.20 -20.66
C ILE A 155 -2.42 2.02 -19.26
N ASN A 156 -3.72 1.70 -19.21
CA ASN A 156 -4.33 1.29 -17.95
C ASN A 156 -3.82 -0.11 -17.59
N ASP A 157 -3.08 -0.21 -16.49
CA ASP A 157 -2.54 -1.48 -16.01
C ASP A 157 -3.66 -2.35 -15.44
N ALA A 158 -4.03 -3.36 -16.18
CA ALA A 158 -4.95 -4.37 -15.76
C ALA A 158 -4.27 -5.73 -15.81
N ASP A 159 -4.45 -6.53 -14.78
CA ASP A 159 -4.00 -7.94 -14.74
C ASP A 159 -2.50 -8.17 -15.03
N GLY A 160 -1.64 -7.21 -14.63
CA GLY A 160 -0.19 -7.31 -14.81
C GLY A 160 0.29 -6.98 -16.22
N ALA A 161 -0.52 -6.30 -17.03
CA ALA A 161 -0.15 -5.86 -18.38
C ALA A 161 1.10 -4.97 -18.40
N GLY A 162 1.32 -4.17 -17.34
CA GLY A 162 2.50 -3.32 -17.22
C GLY A 162 3.81 -4.10 -17.19
N ILE A 163 3.91 -5.17 -16.41
CA ILE A 163 5.13 -6.01 -16.35
C ILE A 163 5.36 -6.75 -17.68
N ALA A 164 4.30 -7.26 -18.28
CA ALA A 164 4.41 -7.88 -19.61
C ALA A 164 4.91 -6.89 -20.64
N GLY A 165 4.40 -5.66 -20.61
CA GLY A 165 4.83 -4.57 -21.49
C GLY A 165 6.27 -4.09 -21.26
N LEU A 166 6.79 -4.14 -20.02
CA LEU A 166 8.21 -3.90 -19.76
C LEU A 166 9.09 -4.95 -20.42
N ARG A 167 8.67 -6.22 -20.45
CA ARG A 167 9.42 -7.33 -21.06
C ARG A 167 9.51 -7.22 -22.58
N ASP A 168 8.45 -6.79 -23.24
CA ASP A 168 8.38 -6.68 -24.70
C ASP A 168 8.68 -5.27 -25.24
N GLY A 169 8.92 -4.30 -24.34
CA GLY A 169 9.25 -2.92 -24.68
C GLY A 169 8.03 -2.07 -25.08
N SER A 170 6.81 -2.58 -24.93
CA SER A 170 5.57 -1.82 -25.20
C SER A 170 5.17 -0.89 -24.04
N VAL A 171 5.82 -1.01 -22.87
CA VAL A 171 5.72 -0.14 -21.69
C VAL A 171 7.13 0.21 -21.22
N ASN A 172 7.33 1.44 -20.74
CA ASN A 172 8.63 1.91 -20.29
C ASN A 172 8.62 2.35 -18.80
N ALA A 173 7.46 2.52 -18.18
CA ALA A 173 7.32 2.74 -16.76
C ALA A 173 6.03 2.13 -16.21
N ILE A 174 6.10 1.64 -14.97
CA ILE A 174 4.96 1.10 -14.21
C ILE A 174 4.96 1.64 -12.78
N PHE A 175 3.82 1.53 -12.11
CA PHE A 175 3.67 1.86 -10.70
C PHE A 175 3.30 0.59 -9.93
N SER A 176 4.19 0.16 -9.07
CA SER A 176 4.05 -1.04 -8.24
C SER A 176 4.95 -0.97 -7.01
N GLY A 177 4.92 -1.98 -6.17
CA GLY A 177 5.74 -2.06 -4.96
C GLY A 177 6.87 -3.09 -5.06
N THR A 178 7.50 -3.38 -3.92
CA THR A 178 8.62 -4.32 -3.83
C THR A 178 8.25 -5.75 -4.24
N TRP A 179 6.97 -6.12 -4.19
CA TRP A 179 6.46 -7.44 -4.60
C TRP A 179 6.68 -7.76 -6.08
N ASP A 180 6.90 -6.74 -6.93
CA ASP A 180 7.18 -6.90 -8.36
C ASP A 180 8.66 -6.67 -8.72
N ALA A 181 9.53 -6.38 -7.74
CA ALA A 181 10.92 -6.00 -7.97
C ALA A 181 11.70 -7.06 -8.78
N GLU A 182 11.51 -8.34 -8.49
CA GLU A 182 12.15 -9.45 -9.20
C GLU A 182 11.69 -9.51 -10.66
N SER A 183 10.37 -9.45 -10.88
CA SER A 183 9.79 -9.48 -12.23
C SER A 183 10.22 -8.28 -13.08
N VAL A 184 10.34 -7.10 -12.49
CA VAL A 184 10.83 -5.90 -13.17
C VAL A 184 12.34 -6.02 -13.46
N LYS A 185 13.12 -6.56 -12.49
CA LYS A 185 14.55 -6.82 -12.71
C LYS A 185 14.79 -7.82 -13.84
N GLU A 186 13.98 -8.87 -13.93
CA GLU A 186 14.01 -9.80 -15.06
C GLU A 186 13.69 -9.13 -16.39
N ALA A 187 12.72 -8.20 -16.40
CA ALA A 187 12.29 -7.50 -17.61
C ALA A 187 13.33 -6.49 -18.10
N LEU A 188 13.87 -5.66 -17.22
CA LEU A 188 14.72 -4.51 -17.57
C LEU A 188 16.22 -4.72 -17.34
N GLY A 189 16.62 -5.73 -16.55
CA GLY A 189 18.03 -5.97 -16.24
C GLY A 189 18.70 -4.75 -15.60
N ASP A 190 19.82 -4.31 -16.18
CA ASP A 190 20.58 -3.15 -15.69
C ASP A 190 19.94 -1.79 -16.02
N ASN A 191 18.92 -1.78 -16.90
CA ASN A 191 18.13 -0.60 -17.20
C ASN A 191 17.03 -0.35 -16.18
N MET A 192 16.80 -1.23 -15.21
CA MET A 192 15.82 -1.01 -14.14
C MET A 192 16.17 0.25 -13.36
N GLY A 193 15.26 1.20 -13.36
CA GLY A 193 15.23 2.38 -12.51
C GLY A 193 14.12 2.29 -11.48
N VAL A 194 14.34 2.89 -10.32
CA VAL A 194 13.34 3.01 -9.23
C VAL A 194 13.33 4.46 -8.77
N ALA A 195 12.15 5.03 -8.61
CA ALA A 195 12.01 6.42 -8.18
C ALA A 195 10.75 6.64 -7.33
N ALA A 196 10.74 7.73 -6.58
CA ALA A 196 9.53 8.29 -5.98
C ALA A 196 8.50 8.65 -7.06
N LEU A 197 7.25 8.85 -6.66
CA LEU A 197 6.19 9.23 -7.58
C LEU A 197 6.47 10.62 -8.18
N PRO A 198 6.15 10.83 -9.47
CA PRO A 198 6.34 12.11 -10.14
C PRO A 198 5.33 13.17 -9.70
N THR A 199 5.55 14.41 -10.12
CA THR A 199 4.50 15.43 -10.16
C THR A 199 3.57 15.17 -11.36
N VAL A 200 2.38 15.76 -11.30
CA VAL A 200 1.40 15.75 -12.40
C VAL A 200 0.77 17.12 -12.53
N ASN A 201 0.53 17.56 -13.76
CA ASN A 201 -0.16 18.83 -14.07
C ASN A 201 -1.64 18.57 -14.32
N ILE A 202 -2.50 19.09 -13.44
CA ILE A 202 -3.95 18.99 -13.58
C ILE A 202 -4.53 20.39 -13.68
N GLY A 203 -4.96 20.77 -14.89
CA GLY A 203 -5.31 22.16 -15.20
C GLY A 203 -4.09 23.08 -15.08
N GLU A 204 -4.16 24.08 -14.20
CA GLU A 204 -3.06 25.02 -13.92
C GLU A 204 -2.25 24.62 -12.68
N THR A 205 -2.52 23.47 -12.07
CA THR A 205 -1.92 23.01 -10.82
C THR A 205 -0.92 21.91 -11.08
N GLU A 206 0.34 22.13 -10.73
CA GLU A 206 1.34 21.07 -10.59
C GLU A 206 1.28 20.53 -9.16
N GLY A 207 1.06 19.23 -9.01
CA GLY A 207 0.95 18.58 -7.73
C GLY A 207 1.78 17.31 -7.62
N GLN A 208 2.30 17.04 -6.41
CA GLN A 208 3.04 15.83 -6.12
C GLN A 208 2.09 14.66 -5.92
N MET A 209 2.23 13.61 -6.72
CA MET A 209 1.54 12.34 -6.48
C MET A 209 2.05 11.70 -5.18
N LYS A 210 1.13 11.13 -4.40
CA LYS A 210 1.46 10.48 -3.13
C LYS A 210 0.82 9.10 -3.07
N SER A 211 1.59 8.10 -2.61
CA SER A 211 1.09 6.76 -2.34
C SER A 211 0.64 6.64 -0.88
N PHE A 212 -0.19 5.64 -0.62
CA PHE A 212 -0.45 5.20 0.74
C PHE A 212 0.72 4.37 1.28
N ILE A 213 0.88 4.43 2.59
CA ILE A 213 1.63 3.42 3.33
C ILE A 213 0.60 2.46 3.90
N GLY A 214 0.62 1.20 3.41
CA GLY A 214 -0.11 0.10 4.00
C GLY A 214 0.79 -0.67 4.97
N SER A 215 0.17 -1.40 5.90
CA SER A 215 0.88 -2.35 6.73
C SER A 215 0.14 -3.68 6.80
N LYS A 216 0.90 -4.76 6.94
CA LYS A 216 0.38 -6.07 7.34
C LYS A 216 0.73 -6.29 8.79
N ALA A 217 -0.16 -6.96 9.49
CA ALA A 217 0.02 -7.30 10.89
C ALA A 217 -0.39 -8.74 11.15
N ILE A 218 0.07 -9.29 12.26
CA ILE A 218 -0.34 -10.59 12.76
C ILE A 218 -1.27 -10.37 13.93
N GLY A 219 -2.51 -10.82 13.79
CA GLY A 219 -3.55 -10.75 14.82
C GLY A 219 -3.77 -12.08 15.50
N VAL A 220 -4.32 -12.03 16.72
CA VAL A 220 -4.72 -13.21 17.50
C VAL A 220 -6.22 -13.18 17.70
N ASN A 221 -6.88 -14.31 17.44
CA ASN A 221 -8.31 -14.46 17.68
C ASN A 221 -8.58 -14.48 19.19
N PRO A 222 -9.42 -13.58 19.73
CA PRO A 222 -9.73 -13.56 21.17
C PRO A 222 -10.49 -14.80 21.64
N ASN A 223 -11.09 -15.58 20.73
CA ASN A 223 -11.81 -16.80 21.03
C ASN A 223 -10.93 -18.07 21.03
N THR A 224 -9.61 -17.93 20.85
CA THR A 224 -8.69 -19.08 20.90
C THR A 224 -8.68 -19.75 22.26
N GLU A 225 -8.68 -21.07 22.29
CA GLU A 225 -8.52 -21.87 23.52
C GLU A 225 -7.06 -21.83 24.05
N ASN A 226 -6.11 -21.34 23.22
CA ASN A 226 -4.68 -21.39 23.49
C ASN A 226 -4.04 -19.97 23.45
N MET A 227 -4.62 -18.99 24.12
CA MET A 227 -4.24 -17.59 24.05
C MET A 227 -2.73 -17.35 24.21
N GLN A 228 -2.09 -17.97 25.22
CA GLN A 228 -0.65 -17.77 25.45
C GLN A 228 0.22 -18.29 24.29
N VAL A 229 -0.14 -19.43 23.73
CA VAL A 229 0.60 -20.02 22.61
C VAL A 229 0.35 -19.19 21.35
N SER A 230 -0.87 -18.75 21.12
CA SER A 230 -1.24 -17.92 19.98
C SER A 230 -0.55 -16.55 20.00
N MET A 231 -0.48 -15.91 21.18
CA MET A 231 0.29 -14.67 21.36
C MET A 231 1.78 -14.87 21.11
N ALA A 232 2.38 -15.94 21.66
CA ALA A 232 3.79 -16.25 21.44
C ALA A 232 4.09 -16.54 19.96
N LEU A 233 3.20 -17.28 19.27
CA LEU A 233 3.32 -17.56 17.84
C LEU A 233 3.22 -16.28 17.02
N ALA A 234 2.24 -15.42 17.30
CA ALA A 234 2.06 -14.15 16.59
C ALA A 234 3.27 -13.23 16.76
N ALA A 235 3.80 -13.12 17.98
CA ALA A 235 5.01 -12.36 18.27
C ALA A 235 6.23 -12.94 17.53
N TYR A 236 6.38 -14.26 17.49
CA TYR A 236 7.46 -14.93 16.75
C TYR A 236 7.37 -14.66 15.24
N LEU A 237 6.17 -14.81 14.66
CA LEU A 237 5.96 -14.57 13.23
C LEU A 237 6.20 -13.12 12.81
N ALA A 238 5.95 -12.17 13.71
CA ALA A 238 6.23 -10.75 13.51
C ALA A 238 7.63 -10.33 13.98
N GLY A 239 8.40 -11.25 14.55
CA GLY A 239 9.73 -11.01 15.11
C GLY A 239 10.82 -10.85 14.04
N GLU A 240 11.99 -10.41 14.47
CA GLU A 240 13.13 -10.07 13.62
C GLU A 240 13.55 -11.23 12.70
N ASP A 241 13.68 -12.44 13.23
CA ASP A 241 14.11 -13.62 12.45
C ASP A 241 13.11 -13.92 11.33
N ALA A 242 11.81 -13.93 11.64
CA ALA A 242 10.77 -14.21 10.66
C ALA A 242 10.69 -13.10 9.59
N GLN A 243 10.83 -11.83 9.97
CA GLN A 243 10.86 -10.72 9.03
C GLN A 243 12.10 -10.79 8.11
N LYS A 244 13.25 -11.18 8.65
CA LYS A 244 14.47 -11.40 7.87
C LYS A 244 14.29 -12.54 6.87
N ASP A 245 13.75 -13.67 7.28
CA ASP A 245 13.45 -14.79 6.38
C ASP A 245 12.48 -14.38 5.27
N HIS A 246 11.46 -13.59 5.58
CA HIS A 246 10.54 -13.03 4.58
C HIS A 246 11.23 -12.11 3.58
N TYR A 247 12.14 -11.26 4.06
CA TYR A 247 12.93 -10.41 3.18
C TYR A 247 13.83 -11.24 2.25
N ASP A 248 14.56 -12.20 2.81
CA ASP A 248 15.50 -13.03 2.07
C ASP A 248 14.81 -13.93 1.03
N MET A 249 13.58 -14.41 1.33
CA MET A 249 12.84 -15.30 0.44
C MET A 249 11.92 -14.60 -0.55
N ARG A 250 11.41 -13.42 -0.23
CA ARG A 250 10.30 -12.78 -0.96
C ARG A 250 10.49 -11.30 -1.25
N ASN A 251 11.62 -10.71 -0.87
CA ASN A 251 11.90 -9.27 -0.97
C ASN A 251 10.79 -8.38 -0.35
N ILE A 252 10.12 -8.90 0.68
CA ILE A 252 9.12 -8.14 1.43
C ILE A 252 9.85 -7.25 2.44
N LEU A 253 9.55 -5.94 2.43
CA LEU A 253 10.18 -4.99 3.35
C LEU A 253 9.95 -5.39 4.81
N SER A 254 11.06 -5.48 5.56
CA SER A 254 11.05 -5.65 7.01
C SER A 254 10.75 -4.30 7.68
N LEU A 255 10.04 -4.33 8.82
CA LEU A 255 9.85 -3.17 9.70
C LEU A 255 11.03 -2.97 10.65
N ILE A 256 11.88 -3.99 10.79
CA ILE A 256 13.03 -4.00 11.68
C ILE A 256 14.29 -3.74 10.84
N HIS A 257 14.99 -2.67 11.16
CA HIS A 257 16.26 -2.27 10.52
C HIS A 257 17.40 -2.38 11.49
#